data_52c2a5638d915fe973ef7c0a36e18dcd
#
_entry.id   52c2a5638d915fe973ef7c0a36e18dcd
#
_cell.length_a   1.000
_cell.length_b   1.000
_cell.length_c   1.000
_cell.angle_alpha   90.00
_cell.angle_beta   90.00
_cell.angle_gamma   90.00
#
_symmetry.space_group_name_H-M   'P 1'
#
loop_
_entity.id
_entity.type
_entity.pdbx_description
1 polymer ?
#
loop_
_entity_poly.entity_id
_entity_poly.type
_entity_poly.pdbx_seq_one_letter_code
_entity_poly.pdbx_strand_id
1 'polypeptide(L)'
;MKKALRRTALGISMAAVITLTASCSWLSTVNDDKTINWSADKLYTEARDSLDNSNWSQAEEYYTKLESRYPFGRYAQQAQIEMAYAYWKDGDPAQAIQACDRFLRSYPNHPASDYVLYMKALATLNEDDGFFARLTRQDISDRDAQAARDAWDTFRELVQKYPDSRYAPEARRRLNELILAQANHEVKVARFYFIRHAYVAAVARAQRVITDYSRTPYRDDALQIM
;
A
#
# COMPACT_ATOMS: atom_id res chain seq x y z
N MET A 1 -69.87 6.10 -21.03
CA MET A 1 -68.83 5.42 -20.21
C MET A 1 -67.39 5.61 -20.73
N LYS A 2 -67.09 5.57 -22.02
CA LYS A 2 -65.71 5.69 -22.56
C LYS A 2 -65.05 7.07 -22.39
N LYS A 3 -65.77 8.18 -22.24
CA LYS A 3 -65.20 9.53 -22.02
C LYS A 3 -64.79 9.81 -20.57
N ALA A 4 -65.41 9.14 -19.58
CA ALA A 4 -65.05 9.26 -18.18
C ALA A 4 -63.74 8.52 -17.86
N LEU A 5 -63.56 7.32 -18.44
CA LEU A 5 -62.32 6.53 -18.24
C LEU A 5 -61.08 7.22 -18.83
N ARG A 6 -61.21 7.99 -19.91
CA ARG A 6 -60.10 8.74 -20.53
C ARG A 6 -59.64 9.93 -19.66
N ARG A 7 -60.54 10.57 -18.94
CA ARG A 7 -60.23 11.72 -18.07
C ARG A 7 -59.54 11.28 -16.78
N THR A 8 -59.89 10.13 -16.23
CA THR A 8 -59.24 9.57 -15.04
C THR A 8 -57.84 9.03 -15.37
N ALA A 9 -57.66 8.42 -16.56
CA ALA A 9 -56.33 7.94 -16.99
C ALA A 9 -55.32 9.08 -17.23
N LEU A 10 -55.79 10.23 -17.78
CA LEU A 10 -54.93 11.41 -17.97
C LEU A 10 -54.56 12.07 -16.65
N GLY A 11 -55.45 12.09 -15.66
CA GLY A 11 -55.17 12.66 -14.32
C GLY A 11 -54.14 11.84 -13.53
N ILE A 12 -54.20 10.52 -13.64
CA ILE A 12 -53.26 9.61 -12.97
C ILE A 12 -51.83 9.69 -13.60
N SER A 13 -51.79 9.82 -14.94
CA SER A 13 -50.53 9.98 -15.66
C SER A 13 -49.81 11.29 -15.33
N MET A 14 -50.56 12.39 -15.17
CA MET A 14 -50.00 13.68 -14.82
C MET A 14 -49.53 13.77 -13.35
N ALA A 15 -50.21 13.09 -12.43
CA ALA A 15 -49.79 12.97 -11.03
C ALA A 15 -48.52 12.14 -10.89
N ALA A 16 -48.36 11.07 -11.68
CA ALA A 16 -47.15 10.22 -11.67
C ALA A 16 -45.90 10.95 -12.19
N VAL A 17 -46.04 11.86 -13.14
CA VAL A 17 -44.91 12.66 -13.66
C VAL A 17 -44.44 13.71 -12.66
N ILE A 18 -45.35 14.28 -11.87
CA ILE A 18 -45.00 15.28 -10.84
C ILE A 18 -44.24 14.64 -9.64
N THR A 19 -44.56 13.40 -9.30
CA THR A 19 -43.86 12.69 -8.21
C THR A 19 -42.43 12.25 -8.58
N LEU A 20 -42.14 12.03 -9.86
CA LEU A 20 -40.81 11.70 -10.37
C LEU A 20 -39.84 12.88 -10.39
N THR A 21 -40.34 14.11 -10.49
CA THR A 21 -39.48 15.31 -10.45
C THR A 21 -39.17 15.79 -9.04
N ALA A 22 -39.92 15.38 -8.01
CA ALA A 22 -39.68 15.75 -6.63
C ALA A 22 -38.60 14.89 -5.94
N SER A 23 -38.25 13.72 -6.51
CA SER A 23 -37.23 12.83 -5.91
C SER A 23 -35.79 13.26 -6.18
N CYS A 24 -35.53 14.20 -7.08
CA CYS A 24 -34.18 14.73 -7.31
C CYS A 24 -33.74 15.79 -6.29
N SER A 25 -34.64 16.38 -5.54
CA SER A 25 -34.28 17.41 -4.52
C SER A 25 -33.76 16.85 -3.20
N TRP A 26 -33.94 15.56 -2.93
CA TRP A 26 -33.43 14.97 -1.69
C TRP A 26 -31.97 14.52 -1.80
N LEU A 27 -31.42 14.37 -3.00
CA LEU A 27 -30.01 13.96 -3.20
C LEU A 27 -29.02 15.11 -3.16
N SER A 28 -29.43 16.33 -2.98
CA SER A 28 -28.52 17.45 -2.71
C SER A 28 -28.48 17.74 -1.20
N THR A 29 -28.10 16.76 -0.37
CA THR A 29 -27.28 17.10 0.77
C THR A 29 -25.96 17.56 0.19
N VAL A 30 -25.89 18.82 -0.18
CA VAL A 30 -24.63 19.56 -0.32
C VAL A 30 -23.92 19.29 1.00
N ASN A 31 -22.91 18.41 0.96
CA ASN A 31 -21.94 18.29 2.03
C ASN A 31 -21.38 19.71 2.17
N ASP A 32 -21.85 20.43 3.18
CA ASP A 32 -21.39 21.79 3.45
C ASP A 32 -19.93 21.66 3.84
N ASP A 33 -19.03 21.71 2.82
CA ASP A 33 -17.61 21.51 3.03
C ASP A 33 -17.06 22.65 3.88
N LYS A 34 -17.12 22.44 5.19
CA LYS A 34 -16.65 23.40 6.20
C LYS A 34 -15.24 23.89 5.96
N THR A 35 -14.49 23.19 5.11
CA THR A 35 -13.10 23.52 4.78
C THR A 35 -12.95 24.43 3.56
N ILE A 36 -14.04 24.87 2.92
CA ILE A 36 -13.99 25.58 1.63
C ILE A 36 -13.13 26.87 1.67
N ASN A 37 -13.13 27.55 2.81
CA ASN A 37 -12.38 28.80 3.02
C ASN A 37 -11.06 28.58 3.80
N TRP A 38 -10.62 27.33 3.99
CA TRP A 38 -9.40 27.08 4.73
C TRP A 38 -8.17 27.34 3.85
N SER A 39 -7.17 27.99 4.46
CA SER A 39 -5.86 28.17 3.85
C SER A 39 -5.10 26.83 3.78
N ALA A 40 -4.03 26.79 2.98
CA ALA A 40 -3.14 25.64 2.92
C ALA A 40 -2.54 25.28 4.27
N ASP A 41 -2.15 26.30 5.05
CA ASP A 41 -1.62 26.12 6.40
C ASP A 41 -2.65 25.48 7.33
N LYS A 42 -3.88 25.99 7.31
CA LYS A 42 -4.95 25.42 8.14
C LYS A 42 -5.29 24.01 7.76
N LEU A 43 -5.45 23.71 6.46
CA LEU A 43 -5.70 22.34 5.98
C LEU A 43 -4.58 21.38 6.42
N TYR A 44 -3.34 21.82 6.30
CA TYR A 44 -2.19 21.02 6.71
C TYR A 44 -2.17 20.78 8.23
N THR A 45 -2.41 21.80 9.03
CA THR A 45 -2.42 21.68 10.50
C THR A 45 -3.52 20.70 10.97
N GLU A 46 -4.74 20.86 10.46
CA GLU A 46 -5.86 19.97 10.83
C GLU A 46 -5.65 18.52 10.36
N ALA A 47 -5.04 18.35 9.17
CA ALA A 47 -4.65 17.03 8.67
C ALA A 47 -3.59 16.40 9.59
N ARG A 48 -2.59 17.18 10.00
CA ARG A 48 -1.53 16.73 10.89
C ARG A 48 -2.07 16.37 12.28
N ASP A 49 -2.93 17.20 12.84
CA ASP A 49 -3.59 16.92 14.12
C ASP A 49 -4.42 15.64 14.05
N SER A 50 -5.13 15.40 12.93
CA SER A 50 -5.88 14.18 12.71
C SER A 50 -4.95 12.96 12.65
N LEU A 51 -3.82 13.08 11.96
CA LEU A 51 -2.80 12.02 11.85
C LEU A 51 -2.17 11.71 13.22
N ASP A 52 -1.82 12.72 14.02
CA ASP A 52 -1.24 12.56 15.35
C ASP A 52 -2.25 11.92 16.35
N ASN A 53 -3.54 12.13 16.12
CA ASN A 53 -4.63 11.48 16.86
C ASN A 53 -5.05 10.11 16.28
N SER A 54 -4.30 9.56 15.32
CA SER A 54 -4.59 8.29 14.65
C SER A 54 -5.95 8.25 13.93
N ASN A 55 -6.48 9.41 13.55
CA ASN A 55 -7.68 9.52 12.72
C ASN A 55 -7.26 9.57 11.24
N TRP A 56 -6.87 8.39 10.71
CA TRP A 56 -6.23 8.27 9.41
C TRP A 56 -7.14 8.75 8.28
N SER A 57 -8.39 8.30 8.25
CA SER A 57 -9.36 8.68 7.21
C SER A 57 -9.63 10.19 7.18
N GLN A 58 -9.65 10.86 8.35
CA GLN A 58 -9.81 12.31 8.42
C GLN A 58 -8.56 13.04 7.92
N ALA A 59 -7.37 12.52 8.26
CA ALA A 59 -6.10 13.05 7.75
C ALA A 59 -6.04 12.96 6.22
N GLU A 60 -6.41 11.82 5.66
CA GLU A 60 -6.49 11.60 4.20
C GLU A 60 -7.44 12.59 3.51
N GLU A 61 -8.62 12.81 4.08
CA GLU A 61 -9.58 13.78 3.55
C GLU A 61 -8.96 15.19 3.48
N TYR A 62 -8.32 15.64 4.56
CA TYR A 62 -7.73 16.97 4.60
C TYR A 62 -6.51 17.10 3.71
N TYR A 63 -5.63 16.09 3.63
CA TYR A 63 -4.51 16.09 2.70
C TYR A 63 -4.96 16.06 1.25
N THR A 64 -6.01 15.31 0.91
CA THR A 64 -6.60 15.29 -0.43
C THR A 64 -7.15 16.67 -0.81
N LYS A 65 -7.86 17.35 0.11
CA LYS A 65 -8.34 18.72 -0.11
C LYS A 65 -7.20 19.71 -0.25
N LEU A 66 -6.13 19.54 0.53
CA LEU A 66 -4.94 20.37 0.42
C LEU A 66 -4.28 20.18 -0.94
N GLU A 67 -4.04 18.96 -1.38
CA GLU A 67 -3.43 18.66 -2.67
C GLU A 67 -4.28 19.18 -3.84
N SER A 68 -5.60 19.04 -3.78
CA SER A 68 -6.50 19.51 -4.83
C SER A 68 -6.59 21.03 -4.95
N ARG A 69 -6.53 21.76 -3.83
CA ARG A 69 -6.67 23.24 -3.82
C ARG A 69 -5.34 23.97 -3.90
N TYR A 70 -4.30 23.37 -3.35
CA TYR A 70 -2.96 23.95 -3.23
C TYR A 70 -1.89 22.97 -3.71
N PRO A 71 -1.88 22.59 -5.01
CA PRO A 71 -1.02 21.52 -5.53
C PRO A 71 0.48 21.86 -5.53
N PHE A 72 0.83 23.10 -5.25
CA PHE A 72 2.21 23.59 -5.30
C PHE A 72 2.68 24.11 -3.95
N GLY A 73 3.98 23.96 -3.70
CA GLY A 73 4.64 24.49 -2.51
C GLY A 73 4.96 23.41 -1.47
N ARG A 74 5.56 23.87 -0.37
CA ARG A 74 6.08 22.97 0.68
C ARG A 74 5.00 22.11 1.34
N TYR A 75 3.80 22.66 1.52
CA TYR A 75 2.71 21.92 2.14
C TYR A 75 2.20 20.77 1.25
N ALA A 76 2.16 20.97 -0.07
CA ALA A 76 1.75 19.92 -1.00
C ALA A 76 2.75 18.75 -1.00
N GLN A 77 4.05 19.03 -0.99
CA GLN A 77 5.09 18.00 -0.94
C GLN A 77 5.01 17.20 0.37
N GLN A 78 4.90 17.90 1.50
CA GLN A 78 4.81 17.26 2.80
C GLN A 78 3.51 16.47 2.96
N ALA A 79 2.38 17.02 2.47
CA ALA A 79 1.08 16.35 2.49
C ALA A 79 1.09 15.02 1.73
N GLN A 80 1.77 14.94 0.58
CA GLN A 80 1.90 13.68 -0.17
C GLN A 80 2.64 12.60 0.62
N ILE A 81 3.68 12.98 1.35
CA ILE A 81 4.43 12.04 2.21
C ILE A 81 3.56 11.56 3.38
N GLU A 82 2.88 12.49 4.05
CA GLU A 82 2.06 12.19 5.23
C GLU A 82 0.77 11.44 4.86
N MET A 83 0.22 11.71 3.66
CA MET A 83 -0.90 10.94 3.12
C MET A 83 -0.50 9.48 2.82
N ALA A 84 0.71 9.25 2.28
CA ALA A 84 1.21 7.90 2.10
C ALA A 84 1.36 7.15 3.44
N TYR A 85 1.78 7.85 4.49
CA TYR A 85 1.84 7.31 5.84
C TYR A 85 0.44 7.01 6.41
N ALA A 86 -0.54 7.91 6.20
CA ALA A 86 -1.92 7.72 6.63
C ALA A 86 -2.53 6.47 5.99
N TYR A 87 -2.42 6.30 4.67
CA TYR A 87 -2.86 5.09 3.96
C TYR A 87 -2.25 3.81 4.53
N TRP A 88 -0.95 3.82 4.81
CA TRP A 88 -0.29 2.67 5.40
C TRP A 88 -0.85 2.33 6.79
N LYS A 89 -1.08 3.34 7.62
CA LYS A 89 -1.61 3.17 8.99
C LYS A 89 -3.10 2.83 9.02
N ASP A 90 -3.87 3.27 8.01
CA ASP A 90 -5.28 2.89 7.86
C ASP A 90 -5.46 1.46 7.30
N GLY A 91 -4.35 0.76 7.00
CA GLY A 91 -4.37 -0.63 6.52
C GLY A 91 -4.59 -0.74 5.00
N ASP A 92 -4.32 0.32 4.24
CA ASP A 92 -4.30 0.30 2.77
C ASP A 92 -2.87 0.44 2.22
N PRO A 93 -2.07 -0.64 2.28
CA PRO A 93 -0.70 -0.62 1.77
C PRO A 93 -0.64 -0.38 0.26
N ALA A 94 -1.67 -0.74 -0.49
CA ALA A 94 -1.69 -0.53 -1.93
C ALA A 94 -1.74 0.97 -2.28
N GLN A 95 -2.58 1.74 -1.62
CA GLN A 95 -2.62 3.19 -1.78
C GLN A 95 -1.35 3.86 -1.25
N ALA A 96 -0.81 3.39 -0.13
CA ALA A 96 0.46 3.89 0.42
C ALA A 96 1.61 3.73 -0.59
N ILE A 97 1.77 2.55 -1.19
CA ILE A 97 2.80 2.28 -2.23
C ILE A 97 2.60 3.20 -3.44
N GLN A 98 1.36 3.34 -3.93
CA GLN A 98 1.06 4.24 -5.05
C GLN A 98 1.38 5.71 -4.74
N ALA A 99 1.09 6.17 -3.53
CA ALA A 99 1.40 7.52 -3.08
C ALA A 99 2.92 7.75 -2.99
N CYS A 100 3.67 6.77 -2.44
CA CYS A 100 5.14 6.79 -2.43
C CYS A 100 5.72 6.86 -3.85
N ASP A 101 5.23 6.02 -4.76
CA ASP A 101 5.68 6.01 -6.15
C ASP A 101 5.38 7.32 -6.87
N ARG A 102 4.22 7.91 -6.63
CA ARG A 102 3.83 9.21 -7.16
C ARG A 102 4.79 10.30 -6.69
N PHE A 103 5.08 10.33 -5.39
CA PHE A 103 6.02 11.27 -4.80
C PHE A 103 7.43 11.13 -5.39
N LEU A 104 7.98 9.93 -5.43
CA LEU A 104 9.33 9.66 -5.94
C LEU A 104 9.49 10.02 -7.42
N ARG A 105 8.43 9.84 -8.22
CA ARG A 105 8.41 10.29 -9.62
C ARG A 105 8.35 11.80 -9.77
N SER A 106 7.56 12.47 -8.92
CA SER A 106 7.37 13.92 -8.99
C SER A 106 8.56 14.68 -8.41
N TYR A 107 9.22 14.13 -7.40
CA TYR A 107 10.28 14.78 -6.64
C TYR A 107 11.50 13.86 -6.42
N PRO A 108 12.21 13.46 -7.49
CA PRO A 108 13.26 12.43 -7.40
C PRO A 108 14.47 12.84 -6.53
N ASN A 109 14.70 14.14 -6.37
CA ASN A 109 15.82 14.70 -5.60
C ASN A 109 15.36 15.34 -4.28
N HIS A 110 14.16 15.00 -3.79
CA HIS A 110 13.67 15.58 -2.54
C HIS A 110 14.46 15.05 -1.34
N PRO A 111 14.78 15.88 -0.33
CA PRO A 111 15.53 15.45 0.85
C PRO A 111 14.91 14.27 1.61
N ALA A 112 13.58 14.10 1.54
CA ALA A 112 12.87 13.00 2.20
C ALA A 112 12.68 11.76 1.31
N SER A 113 13.31 11.67 0.14
CA SER A 113 13.16 10.52 -0.76
C SER A 113 13.65 9.21 -0.12
N ASP A 114 14.63 9.29 0.76
CA ASP A 114 15.10 8.15 1.56
C ASP A 114 14.01 7.64 2.52
N TYR A 115 13.31 8.54 3.20
CA TYR A 115 12.17 8.18 4.05
C TYR A 115 11.02 7.56 3.25
N VAL A 116 10.70 8.13 2.09
CA VAL A 116 9.61 7.61 1.25
C VAL A 116 9.94 6.23 0.70
N LEU A 117 11.18 5.95 0.29
CA LEU A 117 11.62 4.61 -0.08
C LEU A 117 11.52 3.63 1.09
N TYR A 118 11.94 4.05 2.29
CA TYR A 118 11.84 3.23 3.49
C TYR A 118 10.38 2.87 3.80
N MET A 119 9.50 3.86 3.80
CA MET A 119 8.07 3.68 4.03
C MET A 119 7.42 2.78 2.96
N LYS A 120 7.78 2.98 1.67
CA LYS A 120 7.30 2.11 0.59
C LYS A 120 7.66 0.65 0.83
N ALA A 121 8.90 0.37 1.22
CA ALA A 121 9.35 -0.98 1.50
C ALA A 121 8.59 -1.61 2.69
N LEU A 122 8.33 -0.84 3.76
CA LEU A 122 7.53 -1.30 4.90
C LEU A 122 6.08 -1.59 4.49
N ALA A 123 5.46 -0.70 3.72
CA ALA A 123 4.10 -0.90 3.21
C ALA A 123 4.00 -2.13 2.29
N THR A 124 5.05 -2.38 1.47
CA THR A 124 5.10 -3.58 0.61
C THR A 124 5.14 -4.87 1.43
N LEU A 125 5.82 -4.87 2.59
CA LEU A 125 5.84 -6.01 3.50
C LEU A 125 4.54 -6.16 4.31
N ASN A 126 3.69 -5.14 4.33
CA ASN A 126 2.52 -5.08 5.20
C ASN A 126 2.86 -5.44 6.65
N GLU A 127 3.85 -4.74 7.21
CA GLU A 127 4.58 -5.16 8.41
C GLU A 127 3.69 -5.24 9.66
N ASP A 128 2.62 -4.45 9.72
CA ASP A 128 1.67 -4.47 10.85
C ASP A 128 0.93 -5.82 10.97
N ASP A 129 0.88 -6.63 9.90
CA ASP A 129 0.20 -7.94 9.87
C ASP A 129 1.11 -9.15 10.19
N GLY A 130 2.30 -8.90 10.73
CA GLY A 130 3.23 -9.96 11.11
C GLY A 130 3.84 -10.71 9.91
N PHE A 131 4.16 -9.99 8.84
CA PHE A 131 4.75 -10.53 7.60
C PHE A 131 5.93 -11.47 7.87
N PHE A 132 6.88 -11.08 8.73
CA PHE A 132 8.02 -11.95 9.08
C PHE A 132 7.60 -13.22 9.79
N ALA A 133 6.55 -13.18 10.62
CA ALA A 133 6.00 -14.37 11.24
C ALA A 133 5.38 -15.32 10.22
N ARG A 134 4.75 -14.80 9.16
CA ARG A 134 4.24 -15.59 8.04
C ARG A 134 5.36 -16.14 7.17
N LEU A 135 6.36 -15.32 6.85
CA LEU A 135 7.51 -15.71 6.03
C LEU A 135 8.32 -16.86 6.65
N THR A 136 8.31 -17.01 7.97
CA THR A 136 8.96 -18.11 8.68
C THR A 136 8.08 -19.36 8.87
N ARG A 137 6.76 -19.25 8.64
CA ARG A 137 5.82 -20.39 8.69
C ARG A 137 5.79 -21.15 7.35
N GLN A 138 5.19 -22.36 7.35
CA GLN A 138 5.20 -23.25 6.18
C GLN A 138 4.33 -22.81 5.00
N ASP A 139 3.41 -21.86 5.19
CA ASP A 139 2.41 -21.43 4.21
C ASP A 139 2.70 -20.04 3.66
N ILE A 140 3.80 -19.90 2.94
CA ILE A 140 4.05 -18.65 2.19
C ILE A 140 3.30 -18.76 0.86
N SER A 141 2.35 -17.85 0.65
CA SER A 141 1.71 -17.70 -0.65
C SER A 141 2.66 -17.13 -1.69
N ASP A 142 2.40 -17.38 -2.97
CA ASP A 142 3.19 -16.77 -4.06
C ASP A 142 3.18 -15.22 -3.97
N ARG A 143 2.09 -14.65 -3.45
CA ARG A 143 1.95 -13.22 -3.21
C ARG A 143 2.92 -12.71 -2.15
N ASP A 144 3.09 -13.44 -1.04
CA ASP A 144 4.04 -13.05 0.01
C ASP A 144 5.48 -13.14 -0.47
N ALA A 145 5.79 -14.13 -1.31
CA ALA A 145 7.10 -14.26 -1.93
C ALA A 145 7.40 -13.11 -2.92
N GLN A 146 6.39 -12.61 -3.64
CA GLN A 146 6.57 -11.45 -4.53
C GLN A 146 6.75 -10.18 -3.71
N ALA A 147 5.93 -9.93 -2.69
CA ALA A 147 6.07 -8.79 -1.80
C ALA A 147 7.46 -8.73 -1.13
N ALA A 148 8.01 -9.90 -0.74
CA ALA A 148 9.36 -10.00 -0.20
C ALA A 148 10.43 -9.55 -1.21
N ARG A 149 10.30 -9.92 -2.49
CA ARG A 149 11.22 -9.50 -3.55
C ARG A 149 11.13 -8.00 -3.81
N ASP A 150 9.92 -7.48 -3.94
CA ASP A 150 9.67 -6.06 -4.22
C ASP A 150 10.17 -5.16 -3.08
N ALA A 151 9.96 -5.58 -1.84
CA ALA A 151 10.49 -4.89 -0.67
C ALA A 151 12.01 -4.96 -0.61
N TRP A 152 12.61 -6.13 -0.93
CA TRP A 152 14.07 -6.27 -1.00
C TRP A 152 14.68 -5.33 -2.04
N ASP A 153 14.10 -5.25 -3.23
CA ASP A 153 14.56 -4.32 -4.26
C ASP A 153 14.46 -2.86 -3.80
N THR A 154 13.36 -2.49 -3.13
CA THR A 154 13.16 -1.13 -2.61
C THR A 154 14.16 -0.78 -1.49
N PHE A 155 14.40 -1.69 -0.53
CA PHE A 155 15.42 -1.47 0.52
C PHE A 155 16.82 -1.40 -0.08
N ARG A 156 17.13 -2.21 -1.08
CA ARG A 156 18.42 -2.18 -1.80
C ARG A 156 18.62 -0.84 -2.48
N GLU A 157 17.58 -0.33 -3.17
CA GLU A 157 17.61 0.99 -3.80
C GLU A 157 17.91 2.09 -2.76
N LEU A 158 17.24 2.06 -1.59
CA LEU A 158 17.49 3.00 -0.51
C LEU A 158 18.95 2.98 -0.08
N VAL A 159 19.50 1.79 0.23
CA VAL A 159 20.88 1.66 0.70
C VAL A 159 21.91 2.09 -0.34
N GLN A 160 21.63 1.88 -1.63
CA GLN A 160 22.51 2.26 -2.73
C GLN A 160 22.48 3.76 -3.02
N LYS A 161 21.28 4.36 -3.07
CA LYS A 161 21.11 5.79 -3.37
C LYS A 161 21.41 6.70 -2.18
N TYR A 162 21.08 6.24 -0.97
CA TYR A 162 21.18 7.03 0.25
C TYR A 162 21.95 6.27 1.35
N PRO A 163 23.25 5.97 1.15
CA PRO A 163 24.03 5.14 2.07
C PRO A 163 24.19 5.77 3.48
N ASP A 164 24.12 7.10 3.56
CA ASP A 164 24.27 7.90 4.79
C ASP A 164 22.90 8.25 5.43
N SER A 165 21.78 7.78 4.86
CA SER A 165 20.47 7.96 5.44
C SER A 165 20.36 7.30 6.82
N ARG A 166 19.63 7.94 7.73
CA ARG A 166 19.30 7.37 9.04
C ARG A 166 18.52 6.05 8.94
N TYR A 167 17.87 5.79 7.80
CA TYR A 167 17.13 4.55 7.54
C TYR A 167 18.01 3.43 6.95
N ALA A 168 19.19 3.76 6.43
CA ALA A 168 20.07 2.79 5.78
C ALA A 168 20.53 1.63 6.69
N PRO A 169 20.86 1.83 7.99
CA PRO A 169 21.20 0.72 8.87
C PRO A 169 20.05 -0.28 9.04
N GLU A 170 18.83 0.22 9.24
CA GLU A 170 17.65 -0.62 9.38
C GLU A 170 17.32 -1.32 8.05
N ALA A 171 17.39 -0.63 6.92
CA ALA A 171 17.19 -1.22 5.61
C ALA A 171 18.18 -2.37 5.32
N ARG A 172 19.47 -2.23 5.73
CA ARG A 172 20.46 -3.33 5.61
C ARG A 172 20.08 -4.53 6.48
N ARG A 173 19.56 -4.30 7.69
CA ARG A 173 19.08 -5.38 8.56
C ARG A 173 17.90 -6.12 7.90
N ARG A 174 16.93 -5.38 7.37
CA ARG A 174 15.77 -5.95 6.67
C ARG A 174 16.16 -6.73 5.40
N LEU A 175 17.13 -6.24 4.64
CA LEU A 175 17.67 -6.97 3.49
C LEU A 175 18.21 -8.34 3.90
N ASN A 176 18.96 -8.41 5.00
CA ASN A 176 19.49 -9.68 5.50
C ASN A 176 18.37 -10.62 5.98
N GLU A 177 17.37 -10.10 6.69
CA GLU A 177 16.22 -10.88 7.15
C GLU A 177 15.44 -11.47 5.98
N LEU A 178 15.20 -10.70 4.94
CA LEU A 178 14.49 -11.14 3.73
C LEU A 178 15.27 -12.22 2.97
N ILE A 179 16.60 -12.08 2.82
CA ILE A 179 17.45 -13.10 2.20
C ILE A 179 17.39 -14.41 2.99
N LEU A 180 17.54 -14.34 4.32
CA LEU A 180 17.46 -15.53 5.17
C LEU A 180 16.11 -16.23 5.08
N ALA A 181 15.03 -15.46 5.09
CA ALA A 181 13.68 -16.00 5.01
C ALA A 181 13.42 -16.68 3.66
N GLN A 182 13.85 -16.07 2.53
CA GLN A 182 13.72 -16.66 1.20
C GLN A 182 14.56 -17.93 1.05
N ALA A 183 15.81 -17.94 1.52
CA ALA A 183 16.65 -19.14 1.51
C ALA A 183 16.04 -20.28 2.31
N ASN A 184 15.52 -20.00 3.51
CA ASN A 184 14.81 -20.98 4.34
C ASN A 184 13.57 -21.55 3.63
N HIS A 185 12.78 -20.69 2.97
CA HIS A 185 11.63 -21.11 2.20
C HIS A 185 12.02 -22.08 1.08
N GLU A 186 13.01 -21.75 0.25
CA GLU A 186 13.47 -22.62 -0.84
C GLU A 186 13.96 -23.99 -0.31
N VAL A 187 14.67 -24.04 0.82
CA VAL A 187 15.08 -25.29 1.46
C VAL A 187 13.87 -26.10 1.92
N LYS A 188 12.88 -25.47 2.57
CA LYS A 188 11.66 -26.15 2.98
C LYS A 188 10.90 -26.75 1.80
N VAL A 189 10.79 -26.01 0.69
CA VAL A 189 10.17 -26.50 -0.54
C VAL A 189 10.97 -27.64 -1.15
N ALA A 190 12.31 -27.54 -1.17
CA ALA A 190 13.17 -28.62 -1.64
C ALA A 190 12.97 -29.92 -0.84
N ARG A 191 12.97 -29.82 0.51
CA ARG A 191 12.68 -30.97 1.40
C ARG A 191 11.29 -31.55 1.17
N PHE A 192 10.28 -30.74 0.95
CA PHE A 192 8.93 -31.19 0.64
C PHE A 192 8.89 -32.04 -0.64
N TYR A 193 9.55 -31.60 -1.71
CA TYR A 193 9.66 -32.37 -2.95
C TYR A 193 10.49 -33.65 -2.75
N PHE A 194 11.59 -33.57 -2.02
CA PHE A 194 12.43 -34.73 -1.73
C PHE A 194 11.67 -35.86 -1.03
N ILE A 195 10.91 -35.55 0.03
CA ILE A 195 10.09 -36.53 0.76
C ILE A 195 9.03 -37.18 -0.13
N ARG A 196 8.56 -36.45 -1.15
CA ARG A 196 7.57 -36.97 -2.11
C ARG A 196 8.19 -37.66 -3.34
N HIS A 197 9.48 -37.92 -3.31
CA HIS A 197 10.23 -38.58 -4.40
C HIS A 197 10.25 -37.76 -5.70
N ALA A 198 9.93 -36.47 -5.67
CA ALA A 198 10.03 -35.54 -6.80
C ALA A 198 11.43 -34.96 -6.89
N TYR A 199 12.45 -35.81 -7.06
CA TYR A 199 13.86 -35.46 -6.91
C TYR A 199 14.32 -34.33 -7.85
N VAL A 200 13.86 -34.29 -9.09
CA VAL A 200 14.21 -33.24 -10.06
C VAL A 200 13.76 -31.87 -9.55
N ALA A 201 12.54 -31.78 -8.99
CA ALA A 201 12.04 -30.55 -8.41
C ALA A 201 12.78 -30.18 -7.12
N ALA A 202 13.13 -31.16 -6.28
CA ALA A 202 13.90 -30.94 -5.07
C ALA A 202 15.29 -30.35 -5.40
N VAL A 203 16.01 -30.94 -6.34
CA VAL A 203 17.31 -30.48 -6.80
C VAL A 203 17.22 -29.06 -7.41
N ALA A 204 16.21 -28.78 -8.23
CA ALA A 204 16.02 -27.46 -8.81
C ALA A 204 15.83 -26.36 -7.75
N ARG A 205 15.09 -26.67 -6.64
CA ARG A 205 14.93 -25.76 -5.51
C ARG A 205 16.21 -25.62 -4.69
N ALA A 206 16.88 -26.70 -4.39
CA ALA A 206 18.15 -26.68 -3.66
C ALA A 206 19.24 -25.90 -4.45
N GLN A 207 19.28 -26.07 -5.78
CA GLN A 207 20.21 -25.34 -6.65
C GLN A 207 20.01 -23.83 -6.56
N ARG A 208 18.77 -23.33 -6.46
CA ARG A 208 18.51 -21.88 -6.23
C ARG A 208 19.17 -21.37 -4.95
N VAL A 209 19.10 -22.14 -3.85
CA VAL A 209 19.75 -21.71 -2.61
C VAL A 209 21.24 -21.58 -2.79
N ILE A 210 21.88 -22.50 -3.52
CA ILE A 210 23.32 -22.49 -3.75
C ILE A 210 23.74 -21.32 -4.65
N THR A 211 22.92 -20.99 -5.67
CA THR A 211 23.24 -19.90 -6.61
C THR A 211 22.90 -18.53 -6.06
N ASP A 212 21.67 -18.36 -5.57
CA ASP A 212 21.12 -17.04 -5.25
C ASP A 212 21.35 -16.65 -3.77
N TYR A 213 21.45 -17.65 -2.87
CA TYR A 213 21.58 -17.46 -1.43
C TYR A 213 22.84 -18.10 -0.83
N SER A 214 23.93 -18.17 -1.60
CA SER A 214 25.17 -18.88 -1.27
C SER A 214 25.83 -18.45 0.04
N ARG A 215 25.55 -17.24 0.54
CA ARG A 215 26.12 -16.68 1.78
C ARG A 215 25.22 -16.89 3.00
N THR A 216 24.17 -17.69 2.87
CA THR A 216 23.26 -17.99 3.98
C THR A 216 23.61 -19.34 4.63
N PRO A 217 23.28 -19.58 5.91
CA PRO A 217 23.47 -20.86 6.57
C PRO A 217 22.70 -22.01 5.91
N TYR A 218 21.66 -21.70 5.14
CA TYR A 218 20.81 -22.68 4.45
C TYR A 218 21.48 -23.34 3.22
N ARG A 219 22.66 -22.86 2.81
CA ARG A 219 23.46 -23.47 1.74
C ARG A 219 23.80 -24.92 2.02
N ASP A 220 24.21 -25.22 3.25
CA ASP A 220 24.62 -26.57 3.64
C ASP A 220 23.42 -27.54 3.66
N ASP A 221 22.26 -27.06 4.11
CA ASP A 221 21.01 -27.81 4.03
C ASP A 221 20.60 -28.11 2.57
N ALA A 222 20.81 -27.16 1.67
CA ALA A 222 20.53 -27.35 0.25
C ALA A 222 21.48 -28.37 -0.39
N LEU A 223 22.76 -28.36 -0.02
CA LEU A 223 23.74 -29.36 -0.49
C LEU A 223 23.40 -30.79 -0.05
N GLN A 224 22.80 -30.96 1.14
CA GLN A 224 22.36 -32.27 1.61
C GLN A 224 21.16 -32.84 0.84
N ILE A 225 20.38 -31.99 0.19
CA ILE A 225 19.22 -32.41 -0.63
C ILE A 225 19.64 -32.82 -2.06
N MET A 226 20.75 -32.30 -2.54
CA MET A 226 21.29 -32.57 -3.88
C MET A 226 21.99 -33.92 -3.94
#